data_c34d8b1b842cd398b254cafccd9de862
#
_entry.id   c34d8b1b842cd398b254cafccd9de862
#
_cell.length_a   1.000
_cell.length_b   1.000
_cell.length_c   1.000
_cell.angle_alpha   90.00
_cell.angle_beta   90.00
_cell.angle_gamma   90.00
#
_symmetry.space_group_name_H-M   'P 1'
#
loop_
_entity.id
_entity.type
_entity.pdbx_description
1 polymer ?
#
loop_
_entity_poly.entity_id
_entity_poly.type
_entity_poly.pdbx_seq_one_letter_code
_entity_poly.pdbx_strand_id
1 'polypeptide(L)'
;MKMKIFALLLVLSLMLSGCHGARERTTFRLPEDLDTSRNFTVTFWAKNDTNINQVNVYKQAIGEFEALYPNITVEMRLYTDYGRIYNDVITNISTGTTPNVCITYPDHIATYLTGENVVVPLDDLLTDENYGLGGQKVNFDAPAKGEMVPEFLAECSFGGHQYALPFMRSTEACYVNKDYVEKLGFTLPEVLTWDFVWQVSEAAMEKEGDVFKVNGQKVLIPFIYKSTDNMMIQMLHQLGADYSDATGHIGLFSDTTRNILKTVAAHAKTRAFSTFAISSYPANFLNAGQCIFAVDSTAGSTWMGSHAPLLDISADALVEFETVVYPVPQYDPEHISMISQGPSMCLFNKEDPQEVLASWLFMQYLLTDGIQIAYSSTEGYVPVTAKAQRSEDYQDYLSKAGSDDDAHYSVKMDAVNLLLDNTDKTFTTAVFNGSASLRNAAGELIEDVTKSVRRKKTVDDDFITALYADVQSLYRLDQIQQSGAASRDLGPLPAESIALLATLGICWVGILGYLAVGAVKKKRRSEK
;
A
#
# COMPACT_ATOMS: atom_id res chain seq x y z
N MET A 1 -21.61 53.34 -16.91
CA MET A 1 -22.46 52.14 -16.71
C MET A 1 -22.09 50.97 -17.65
N LYS A 2 -21.95 51.22 -18.96
CA LYS A 2 -21.62 50.15 -19.96
C LYS A 2 -20.27 49.46 -19.68
N MET A 3 -19.23 50.17 -19.27
CA MET A 3 -17.90 49.62 -19.00
C MET A 3 -17.86 48.75 -17.71
N LYS A 4 -18.68 49.08 -16.69
CA LYS A 4 -18.79 48.28 -15.46
C LYS A 4 -19.53 46.97 -15.68
N ILE A 5 -20.53 46.94 -16.58
CA ILE A 5 -21.25 45.74 -16.96
C ILE A 5 -20.34 44.80 -17.80
N PHE A 6 -19.54 45.37 -18.70
CA PHE A 6 -18.56 44.59 -19.49
C PHE A 6 -17.46 44.00 -18.60
N ALA A 7 -16.97 44.74 -17.62
CA ALA A 7 -15.97 44.23 -16.67
C ALA A 7 -16.56 43.12 -15.77
N LEU A 8 -17.82 43.24 -15.34
CA LEU A 8 -18.50 42.21 -14.53
C LEU A 8 -18.70 40.92 -15.36
N LEU A 9 -19.07 41.05 -16.63
CA LEU A 9 -19.25 39.92 -17.54
C LEU A 9 -17.92 39.25 -17.91
N LEU A 10 -16.84 40.02 -18.04
CA LEU A 10 -15.49 39.47 -18.24
C LEU A 10 -15.01 38.69 -17.01
N VAL A 11 -15.26 39.20 -15.80
CA VAL A 11 -14.95 38.49 -14.56
C VAL A 11 -15.79 37.22 -14.42
N LEU A 12 -17.09 37.27 -14.77
CA LEU A 12 -17.96 36.10 -14.74
C LEU A 12 -17.54 35.03 -15.76
N SER A 13 -17.13 35.43 -16.96
CA SER A 13 -16.62 34.48 -17.99
C SER A 13 -15.25 33.91 -17.61
N LEU A 14 -14.38 34.67 -16.94
CA LEU A 14 -13.12 34.16 -16.39
C LEU A 14 -13.32 33.21 -15.22
N MET A 15 -14.36 33.41 -14.39
CA MET A 15 -14.72 32.45 -13.35
C MET A 15 -15.33 31.15 -13.92
N LEU A 16 -15.98 31.19 -15.07
CA LEU A 16 -16.55 30.02 -15.74
C LEU A 16 -15.50 29.25 -16.57
N SER A 17 -14.44 29.89 -17.01
CA SER A 17 -13.33 29.20 -17.67
C SER A 17 -12.38 28.49 -16.70
N GLY A 18 -12.58 28.64 -15.39
CA GLY A 18 -11.80 27.97 -14.33
C GLY A 18 -12.15 26.49 -14.12
N CYS A 19 -13.25 25.99 -14.68
CA CYS A 19 -13.48 24.55 -14.78
C CYS A 19 -12.76 24.00 -16.02
N HIS A 20 -11.45 23.85 -15.93
CA HIS A 20 -10.77 22.91 -16.80
C HIS A 20 -11.29 21.53 -16.43
N GLY A 21 -12.07 20.91 -17.32
CA GLY A 21 -12.30 19.48 -17.32
C GLY A 21 -10.94 18.78 -17.23
N ALA A 22 -10.87 17.62 -16.60
CA ALA A 22 -9.67 16.82 -16.60
C ALA A 22 -9.07 16.84 -18.01
N ARG A 23 -7.83 17.32 -18.15
CA ARG A 23 -7.16 17.32 -19.45
C ARG A 23 -7.15 15.88 -19.93
N GLU A 24 -7.75 15.61 -21.08
CA GLU A 24 -7.60 14.31 -21.75
C GLU A 24 -6.11 14.10 -21.99
N ARG A 25 -5.51 13.17 -21.26
CA ARG A 25 -4.12 12.79 -21.50
C ARG A 25 -4.10 11.82 -22.67
N THR A 26 -3.20 12.05 -23.60
CA THR A 26 -2.94 11.12 -24.70
C THR A 26 -2.36 9.83 -24.13
N THR A 27 -2.70 8.70 -24.75
CA THR A 27 -2.05 7.41 -24.43
C THR A 27 -0.56 7.52 -24.66
N PHE A 28 0.23 7.04 -23.69
CA PHE A 28 1.69 6.99 -23.84
C PHE A 28 2.08 6.13 -25.05
N ARG A 29 3.08 6.59 -25.78
CA ARG A 29 3.76 5.83 -26.83
C ARG A 29 5.25 5.93 -26.60
N LEU A 30 5.91 4.78 -26.56
CA LEU A 30 7.36 4.71 -26.35
C LEU A 30 8.09 5.43 -27.48
N PRO A 31 8.97 6.41 -27.19
CA PRO A 31 9.84 7.05 -28.16
C PRO A 31 10.86 6.06 -28.75
N GLU A 32 11.28 6.28 -30.00
CA GLU A 32 12.30 5.47 -30.66
C GLU A 32 13.67 5.59 -29.97
N ASP A 33 14.02 6.82 -29.54
CA ASP A 33 15.25 7.13 -28.82
C ASP A 33 15.00 8.14 -27.69
N LEU A 34 15.82 8.05 -26.63
CA LEU A 34 15.90 9.09 -25.60
C LEU A 34 16.64 10.32 -26.19
N ASP A 35 16.00 11.47 -26.13
CA ASP A 35 16.60 12.74 -26.57
C ASP A 35 17.61 13.26 -25.53
N THR A 36 18.87 12.88 -25.69
CA THR A 36 19.95 13.29 -24.79
C THR A 36 20.34 14.77 -24.92
N SER A 37 19.81 15.50 -25.92
CA SER A 37 20.05 16.94 -26.07
C SER A 37 19.18 17.81 -25.15
N ARG A 38 18.17 17.21 -24.52
CA ARG A 38 17.22 17.85 -23.60
C ARG A 38 17.47 17.41 -22.17
N ASN A 39 17.17 18.29 -21.23
CA ASN A 39 17.18 17.96 -19.81
C ASN A 39 15.76 17.57 -19.33
N PHE A 40 15.69 16.56 -18.47
CA PHE A 40 14.46 16.07 -17.87
C PHE A 40 14.56 16.08 -16.35
N THR A 41 13.43 16.38 -15.70
CA THR A 41 13.30 16.25 -14.26
C THR A 41 12.29 15.14 -13.95
N VAL A 42 12.73 14.12 -13.23
CA VAL A 42 11.91 13.00 -12.76
C VAL A 42 11.56 13.22 -11.30
N THR A 43 10.29 13.46 -11.00
CA THR A 43 9.82 13.55 -9.62
C THR A 43 9.53 12.16 -9.07
N PHE A 44 10.21 11.80 -7.99
CA PHE A 44 10.14 10.49 -7.33
C PHE A 44 9.56 10.61 -5.93
N TRP A 45 8.40 9.98 -5.67
CA TRP A 45 7.76 9.98 -4.35
C TRP A 45 7.93 8.64 -3.66
N ALA A 46 8.53 8.65 -2.48
CA ALA A 46 8.80 7.46 -1.69
C ALA A 46 8.42 7.66 -0.23
N LYS A 47 8.24 6.56 0.49
CA LYS A 47 8.05 6.58 1.93
C LYS A 47 9.38 6.90 2.62
N ASN A 48 9.34 7.79 3.59
CA ASN A 48 10.43 7.99 4.53
C ASN A 48 10.19 7.07 5.72
N ASP A 49 10.92 5.97 5.78
CA ASP A 49 10.86 5.12 6.95
C ASP A 49 11.72 5.69 8.10
N THR A 50 11.48 5.21 9.31
CA THR A 50 12.31 5.53 10.46
C THR A 50 13.75 5.04 10.30
N ASN A 51 13.97 4.09 9.38
CA ASN A 51 15.29 3.60 9.02
C ASN A 51 15.96 4.52 7.98
N ILE A 52 16.89 5.35 8.45
CA ILE A 52 17.65 6.27 7.60
C ILE A 52 18.44 5.57 6.49
N ASN A 53 18.81 4.30 6.67
CA ASN A 53 19.57 3.55 5.68
C ASN A 53 18.78 3.37 4.38
N GLN A 54 17.45 3.21 4.43
CA GLN A 54 16.61 3.15 3.24
C GLN A 54 16.68 4.44 2.43
N VAL A 55 16.61 5.59 3.11
CA VAL A 55 16.75 6.91 2.48
C VAL A 55 18.13 7.08 1.82
N ASN A 56 19.17 6.55 2.45
CA ASN A 56 20.52 6.59 1.89
C ASN A 56 20.64 5.74 0.61
N VAL A 57 19.97 4.58 0.56
CA VAL A 57 19.92 3.75 -0.67
C VAL A 57 19.22 4.50 -1.81
N TYR A 58 18.10 5.19 -1.56
CA TYR A 58 17.50 6.04 -2.58
C TYR A 58 18.43 7.14 -3.08
N LYS A 59 19.12 7.83 -2.18
CA LYS A 59 20.11 8.87 -2.55
C LYS A 59 21.26 8.30 -3.36
N GLN A 60 21.74 7.13 -3.00
CA GLN A 60 22.78 6.42 -3.75
C GLN A 60 22.27 6.09 -5.16
N ALA A 61 21.09 5.46 -5.28
CA ALA A 61 20.51 5.12 -6.56
C ALA A 61 20.32 6.35 -7.48
N ILE A 62 19.87 7.47 -6.91
CA ILE A 62 19.72 8.73 -7.65
C ILE A 62 21.07 9.22 -8.14
N GLY A 63 22.08 9.31 -7.28
CA GLY A 63 23.41 9.82 -7.66
C GLY A 63 24.10 8.95 -8.72
N GLU A 64 24.00 7.64 -8.63
CA GLU A 64 24.54 6.70 -9.61
C GLU A 64 23.78 6.77 -10.94
N PHE A 65 22.46 6.87 -10.91
CA PHE A 65 21.62 7.03 -12.10
C PHE A 65 21.90 8.35 -12.84
N GLU A 66 21.98 9.47 -12.13
CA GLU A 66 22.30 10.78 -12.71
C GLU A 66 23.72 10.83 -13.32
N ALA A 67 24.66 10.05 -12.79
CA ALA A 67 25.98 9.91 -13.38
C ALA A 67 25.95 9.17 -14.74
N LEU A 68 25.04 8.20 -14.90
CA LEU A 68 24.82 7.48 -16.16
C LEU A 68 24.02 8.27 -17.20
N TYR A 69 23.09 9.10 -16.72
CA TYR A 69 22.21 9.94 -17.55
C TYR A 69 22.28 11.42 -17.09
N PRO A 70 23.36 12.16 -17.41
CA PRO A 70 23.59 13.52 -16.90
C PRO A 70 22.52 14.55 -17.32
N ASN A 71 21.70 14.21 -18.29
CA ASN A 71 20.58 15.03 -18.76
C ASN A 71 19.25 14.73 -18.02
N ILE A 72 19.27 13.81 -17.02
CA ILE A 72 18.10 13.47 -16.20
C ILE A 72 18.43 13.81 -14.75
N THR A 73 17.59 14.63 -14.11
CA THR A 73 17.67 14.94 -12.69
C THR A 73 16.50 14.30 -11.96
N VAL A 74 16.74 13.65 -10.81
CA VAL A 74 15.69 13.00 -10.02
C VAL A 74 15.44 13.80 -8.74
N GLU A 75 14.24 14.37 -8.62
CA GLU A 75 13.79 15.08 -7.42
C GLU A 75 12.97 14.17 -6.52
N MET A 76 13.57 13.74 -5.40
CA MET A 76 12.92 12.85 -4.44
C MET A 76 12.11 13.65 -3.43
N ARG A 77 10.84 13.24 -3.21
CA ARG A 77 9.98 13.67 -2.10
C ARG A 77 9.67 12.49 -1.20
N LEU A 78 9.91 12.65 0.11
CA LEU A 78 9.68 11.64 1.12
C LEU A 78 8.38 11.91 1.89
N TYR A 79 7.63 10.85 2.17
CA TYR A 79 6.36 10.86 2.90
C TYR A 79 6.46 9.98 4.14
N THR A 80 5.69 10.29 5.16
CA THR A 80 5.68 9.52 6.42
C THR A 80 5.02 8.16 6.28
N ASP A 81 4.07 8.00 5.35
CA ASP A 81 3.34 6.76 5.11
C ASP A 81 2.77 6.69 3.68
N TYR A 82 2.40 5.48 3.25
CA TYR A 82 1.83 5.25 1.92
C TYR A 82 0.42 5.83 1.74
N GLY A 83 -0.36 5.97 2.81
CA GLY A 83 -1.67 6.60 2.76
C GLY A 83 -1.59 8.08 2.39
N ARG A 84 -0.54 8.78 2.83
CA ARG A 84 -0.29 10.17 2.41
C ARG A 84 0.13 10.26 0.95
N ILE A 85 0.97 9.35 0.46
CA ILE A 85 1.29 9.27 -0.97
C ILE A 85 0.00 9.06 -1.77
N TYR A 86 -0.84 8.11 -1.35
CA TYR A 86 -2.13 7.80 -1.98
C TYR A 86 -3.04 9.03 -2.09
N ASN A 87 -3.25 9.74 -0.98
CA ASN A 87 -4.11 10.92 -0.94
C ASN A 87 -3.57 12.07 -1.79
N ASP A 88 -2.24 12.31 -1.74
CA ASP A 88 -1.61 13.35 -2.54
C ASP A 88 -1.69 13.00 -4.04
N VAL A 89 -1.46 11.73 -4.43
CA VAL A 89 -1.61 11.32 -5.84
C VAL A 89 -3.03 11.57 -6.33
N ILE A 90 -4.07 11.14 -5.59
CA ILE A 90 -5.47 11.36 -5.98
C ILE A 90 -5.76 12.84 -6.17
N THR A 91 -5.28 13.69 -5.26
CA THR A 91 -5.44 15.14 -5.38
C THR A 91 -4.75 15.69 -6.62
N ASN A 92 -3.54 15.20 -6.92
CA ASN A 92 -2.73 15.66 -8.04
C ASN A 92 -3.20 15.12 -9.40
N ILE A 93 -3.98 14.04 -9.44
CA ILE A 93 -4.62 13.55 -10.68
C ILE A 93 -5.50 14.63 -11.29
N SER A 94 -6.34 15.28 -10.48
CA SER A 94 -7.27 16.31 -10.95
C SER A 94 -6.60 17.58 -11.46
N THR A 95 -5.40 17.90 -10.94
CA THR A 95 -4.61 19.09 -11.32
C THR A 95 -3.57 18.80 -12.40
N GLY A 96 -3.34 17.53 -12.73
CA GLY A 96 -2.33 17.13 -13.71
C GLY A 96 -0.89 17.22 -13.19
N THR A 97 -0.70 17.21 -11.87
CA THR A 97 0.61 17.39 -11.20
C THR A 97 1.07 16.14 -10.44
N THR A 98 0.65 14.95 -10.91
CA THR A 98 1.14 13.67 -10.38
C THR A 98 2.68 13.59 -10.43
N PRO A 99 3.35 12.81 -9.55
CA PRO A 99 4.78 12.54 -9.71
C PRO A 99 5.04 11.81 -11.03
N ASN A 100 6.30 11.64 -11.39
CA ASN A 100 6.69 10.76 -12.49
C ASN A 100 6.66 9.29 -12.04
N VAL A 101 7.22 9.03 -10.87
CA VAL A 101 7.28 7.70 -10.24
C VAL A 101 6.88 7.82 -8.79
N CYS A 102 6.05 6.90 -8.31
CA CYS A 102 5.84 6.76 -6.88
C CYS A 102 5.94 5.30 -6.43
N ILE A 103 6.40 5.12 -5.20
CA ILE A 103 6.35 3.83 -4.50
C ILE A 103 5.03 3.76 -3.75
N THR A 104 4.22 2.74 -4.05
CA THR A 104 2.86 2.60 -3.54
C THR A 104 2.40 1.13 -3.59
N TYR A 105 1.18 0.85 -3.14
CA TYR A 105 0.60 -0.50 -3.24
C TYR A 105 -0.27 -0.68 -4.49
N PRO A 106 -0.40 -1.90 -5.04
CA PRO A 106 -1.28 -2.20 -6.17
C PRO A 106 -2.73 -1.75 -5.96
N ASP A 107 -3.28 -1.93 -4.76
CA ASP A 107 -4.63 -1.46 -4.39
C ASP A 107 -4.82 0.06 -4.55
N HIS A 108 -3.78 0.85 -4.28
CA HIS A 108 -3.79 2.29 -4.50
C HIS A 108 -3.78 2.63 -5.99
N ILE A 109 -2.99 1.89 -6.79
CA ILE A 109 -2.88 2.10 -8.24
C ILE A 109 -4.22 1.87 -8.93
N ALA A 110 -5.00 0.86 -8.50
CA ALA A 110 -6.33 0.63 -9.04
C ALA A 110 -7.24 1.86 -8.91
N THR A 111 -7.10 2.63 -7.83
CA THR A 111 -7.83 3.90 -7.69
C THR A 111 -7.28 4.98 -8.61
N TYR A 112 -5.95 5.02 -8.85
CA TYR A 112 -5.35 6.01 -9.77
C TYR A 112 -5.83 5.83 -11.22
N LEU A 113 -6.18 4.59 -11.61
CA LEU A 113 -6.75 4.27 -12.93
C LEU A 113 -8.14 4.85 -13.17
N THR A 114 -8.79 5.43 -12.16
CA THR A 114 -10.03 6.19 -12.36
C THR A 114 -9.81 7.49 -13.15
N GLY A 115 -8.57 7.98 -13.22
CA GLY A 115 -8.15 9.04 -14.12
C GLY A 115 -7.73 8.46 -15.48
N GLU A 116 -8.35 8.92 -16.56
CA GLU A 116 -8.03 8.44 -17.91
C GLU A 116 -6.57 8.71 -18.26
N ASN A 117 -5.85 7.68 -18.74
CA ASN A 117 -4.44 7.73 -19.14
C ASN A 117 -3.49 8.36 -18.10
N VAL A 118 -3.79 8.24 -16.82
CA VAL A 118 -2.95 8.80 -15.73
C VAL A 118 -1.76 7.91 -15.41
N VAL A 119 -2.00 6.59 -15.35
CA VAL A 119 -0.96 5.58 -15.13
C VAL A 119 -0.57 4.95 -16.46
N VAL A 120 0.72 4.74 -16.67
CA VAL A 120 1.23 4.09 -17.87
C VAL A 120 1.07 2.58 -17.76
N PRO A 121 0.36 1.89 -18.68
CA PRO A 121 0.45 0.44 -18.82
C PRO A 121 1.88 0.07 -19.22
N LEU A 122 2.47 -0.90 -18.53
CA LEU A 122 3.88 -1.26 -18.73
C LEU A 122 4.08 -2.39 -19.75
N ASP A 123 3.01 -2.91 -20.36
CA ASP A 123 3.07 -4.10 -21.22
C ASP A 123 4.11 -3.97 -22.35
N ASP A 124 4.09 -2.86 -23.08
CA ASP A 124 5.05 -2.57 -24.15
C ASP A 124 6.45 -2.29 -23.58
N LEU A 125 6.53 -1.54 -22.48
CA LEU A 125 7.79 -1.23 -21.79
C LEU A 125 8.49 -2.45 -21.21
N LEU A 126 7.76 -3.50 -20.87
CA LEU A 126 8.36 -4.73 -20.34
C LEU A 126 9.07 -5.58 -21.38
N THR A 127 8.74 -5.40 -22.65
CA THR A 127 9.14 -6.29 -23.75
C THR A 127 9.84 -5.59 -24.90
N ASP A 128 9.95 -4.26 -24.87
CA ASP A 128 10.64 -3.50 -25.91
C ASP A 128 12.13 -3.88 -25.97
N GLU A 129 12.66 -4.11 -27.18
CA GLU A 129 14.04 -4.57 -27.37
C GLU A 129 15.08 -3.51 -27.01
N ASN A 130 14.74 -2.23 -27.11
CA ASN A 130 15.65 -1.11 -26.89
C ASN A 130 15.62 -0.62 -25.44
N TYR A 131 14.43 -0.28 -24.95
CA TYR A 131 14.22 0.37 -23.65
C TYR A 131 13.41 -0.49 -22.67
N GLY A 132 13.03 -1.71 -23.04
CA GLY A 132 12.36 -2.64 -22.12
C GLY A 132 13.25 -3.02 -20.94
N LEU A 133 12.76 -3.90 -20.07
CA LEU A 133 13.56 -4.42 -18.97
C LEU A 133 14.82 -5.12 -19.51
N GLY A 134 16.00 -4.58 -19.16
CA GLY A 134 17.28 -5.08 -19.69
C GLY A 134 17.48 -4.81 -21.17
N GLY A 135 16.80 -3.83 -21.75
CA GLY A 135 16.86 -3.49 -23.18
C GLY A 135 18.23 -3.02 -23.65
N GLN A 136 18.49 -3.13 -24.96
CA GLN A 136 19.82 -2.90 -25.56
C GLN A 136 20.33 -1.45 -25.44
N LYS A 137 19.44 -0.47 -25.29
CA LYS A 137 19.79 0.97 -25.13
C LYS A 137 19.78 1.42 -23.67
N VAL A 138 19.60 0.51 -22.71
CA VAL A 138 19.73 0.79 -21.29
C VAL A 138 21.21 0.76 -20.90
N ASN A 139 21.73 1.85 -20.30
CA ASN A 139 23.18 2.03 -20.03
C ASN A 139 23.64 1.38 -18.71
N PHE A 140 22.90 0.42 -18.18
CA PHE A 140 23.22 -0.29 -16.94
C PHE A 140 22.67 -1.72 -16.98
N ASP A 141 23.12 -2.55 -16.08
CA ASP A 141 22.71 -3.96 -15.99
C ASP A 141 21.34 -4.09 -15.29
N ALA A 142 20.26 -3.72 -16.01
CA ALA A 142 18.90 -3.91 -15.54
C ALA A 142 18.46 -5.37 -15.68
N PRO A 143 17.58 -5.88 -14.80
CA PRO A 143 17.04 -7.22 -14.94
C PRO A 143 16.13 -7.31 -16.18
N ALA A 144 16.18 -8.44 -16.87
CA ALA A 144 15.20 -8.75 -17.91
C ALA A 144 13.85 -9.16 -17.28
N LYS A 145 12.75 -9.06 -18.04
CA LYS A 145 11.41 -9.48 -17.56
C LYS A 145 11.40 -10.90 -16.99
N GLY A 146 12.10 -11.84 -17.62
CA GLY A 146 12.19 -13.23 -17.17
C GLY A 146 13.01 -13.44 -15.89
N GLU A 147 13.67 -12.41 -15.41
CA GLU A 147 14.42 -12.43 -14.14
C GLU A 147 13.61 -11.87 -12.96
N MET A 148 12.43 -11.28 -13.22
CA MET A 148 11.49 -10.93 -12.16
C MET A 148 10.93 -12.20 -11.53
N VAL A 149 10.73 -12.20 -10.21
CA VAL A 149 10.03 -13.29 -9.50
C VAL A 149 8.56 -13.27 -9.95
N PRO A 150 8.05 -14.35 -10.57
CA PRO A 150 6.73 -14.36 -11.19
C PRO A 150 5.59 -14.03 -10.24
N GLU A 151 5.63 -14.56 -9.01
CA GLU A 151 4.64 -14.32 -7.97
C GLU A 151 4.54 -12.83 -7.61
N PHE A 152 5.69 -12.16 -7.50
CA PHE A 152 5.76 -10.75 -7.16
C PHE A 152 5.34 -9.85 -8.33
N LEU A 153 5.66 -10.24 -9.56
CA LEU A 153 5.26 -9.48 -10.74
C LEU A 153 3.74 -9.58 -10.96
N ALA A 154 3.15 -10.75 -10.71
CA ALA A 154 1.73 -11.00 -10.89
C ALA A 154 0.84 -10.09 -10.03
N GLU A 155 1.29 -9.71 -8.83
CA GLU A 155 0.57 -8.77 -7.95
C GLU A 155 0.29 -7.41 -8.59
N CYS A 156 1.11 -7.01 -9.54
CA CYS A 156 1.05 -5.71 -10.20
C CYS A 156 0.28 -5.75 -11.52
N SER A 157 -0.32 -6.91 -11.86
CA SER A 157 -1.11 -7.14 -13.07
C SER A 157 -2.59 -7.21 -12.74
N PHE A 158 -3.37 -6.28 -13.28
CA PHE A 158 -4.82 -6.23 -13.09
C PHE A 158 -5.51 -5.61 -14.32
N GLY A 159 -6.76 -6.01 -14.53
CA GLY A 159 -7.50 -5.60 -15.73
C GLY A 159 -6.86 -6.06 -17.05
N GLY A 160 -6.01 -7.10 -17.01
CA GLY A 160 -5.31 -7.64 -18.17
C GLY A 160 -4.04 -6.90 -18.58
N HIS A 161 -3.60 -5.93 -17.77
CA HIS A 161 -2.39 -5.12 -18.02
C HIS A 161 -1.47 -5.10 -16.80
N GLN A 162 -0.19 -4.88 -17.05
CA GLN A 162 0.81 -4.61 -16.01
C GLN A 162 0.86 -3.11 -15.73
N TYR A 163 0.53 -2.68 -14.50
CA TYR A 163 0.49 -1.25 -14.14
C TYR A 163 1.57 -0.82 -13.15
N ALA A 164 2.35 -1.75 -12.64
CA ALA A 164 3.45 -1.45 -11.76
C ALA A 164 4.54 -2.51 -11.86
N LEU A 165 5.71 -2.19 -11.31
CA LEU A 165 6.75 -3.18 -11.02
C LEU A 165 6.87 -3.37 -9.51
N PRO A 166 7.04 -4.60 -9.01
CA PRO A 166 7.38 -4.79 -7.61
C PRO A 166 8.72 -4.09 -7.31
N PHE A 167 8.84 -3.48 -6.13
CA PHE A 167 10.09 -2.85 -5.71
C PHE A 167 10.80 -3.68 -4.65
N MET A 168 10.11 -4.00 -3.56
CA MET A 168 10.54 -4.90 -2.49
C MET A 168 9.37 -5.76 -2.06
N ARG A 169 9.65 -6.95 -1.56
CA ARG A 169 8.60 -7.83 -1.02
C ARG A 169 8.90 -8.24 0.40
N SER A 170 7.83 -8.43 1.13
CA SER A 170 7.76 -8.94 2.49
C SER A 170 6.53 -9.83 2.63
N THR A 171 6.42 -10.51 3.74
CA THR A 171 5.21 -11.17 4.21
C THR A 171 4.96 -10.78 5.67
N GLU A 172 3.98 -11.35 6.32
CA GLU A 172 3.83 -11.26 7.76
C GLU A 172 4.43 -12.50 8.43
N ALA A 173 5.09 -12.28 9.56
CA ALA A 173 5.66 -13.33 10.40
C ALA A 173 5.12 -13.20 11.83
N CYS A 174 5.07 -14.32 12.55
CA CYS A 174 4.81 -14.35 13.97
C CYS A 174 6.12 -14.45 14.75
N TYR A 175 6.47 -13.38 15.46
CA TYR A 175 7.64 -13.31 16.33
C TYR A 175 7.23 -13.78 17.74
N VAL A 176 7.89 -14.81 18.24
CA VAL A 176 7.47 -15.51 19.45
C VAL A 176 8.51 -15.36 20.55
N ASN A 177 8.08 -14.96 21.74
CA ASN A 177 8.86 -15.07 22.95
C ASN A 177 8.79 -16.53 23.43
N LYS A 178 9.80 -17.33 23.06
CA LYS A 178 9.87 -18.77 23.33
C LYS A 178 9.88 -19.05 24.83
N ASP A 179 10.65 -18.29 25.60
CA ASP A 179 10.81 -18.49 27.03
C ASP A 179 9.46 -18.42 27.78
N TYR A 180 8.55 -17.56 27.33
CA TYR A 180 7.23 -17.45 27.96
C TYR A 180 6.31 -18.60 27.54
N VAL A 181 6.42 -19.10 26.33
CA VAL A 181 5.68 -20.30 25.89
C VAL A 181 6.10 -21.52 26.75
N GLU A 182 7.42 -21.72 26.90
CA GLU A 182 7.97 -22.81 27.73
C GLU A 182 7.64 -22.66 29.21
N LYS A 183 7.72 -21.44 29.77
CA LYS A 183 7.36 -21.12 31.13
C LYS A 183 5.89 -21.41 31.46
N LEU A 184 5.01 -21.29 30.46
CA LEU A 184 3.60 -21.67 30.58
C LEU A 184 3.37 -23.18 30.42
N GLY A 185 4.42 -23.98 30.20
CA GLY A 185 4.36 -25.43 30.06
C GLY A 185 3.98 -25.93 28.66
N PHE A 186 4.07 -25.06 27.65
CA PHE A 186 3.84 -25.45 26.26
C PHE A 186 5.17 -25.67 25.52
N THR A 187 5.11 -26.50 24.49
CA THR A 187 6.22 -26.70 23.57
C THR A 187 5.82 -26.14 22.21
N LEU A 188 6.67 -25.33 21.61
CA LEU A 188 6.43 -24.77 20.27
C LEU A 188 6.30 -25.90 19.24
N PRO A 189 5.22 -25.93 18.43
CA PRO A 189 5.07 -26.88 17.34
C PRO A 189 5.95 -26.50 16.14
N GLU A 190 6.06 -27.37 15.16
CA GLU A 190 6.75 -27.08 13.90
C GLU A 190 6.05 -25.95 13.12
N VAL A 191 4.72 -25.93 13.13
CA VAL A 191 3.89 -24.90 12.51
C VAL A 191 2.91 -24.36 13.56
N LEU A 192 2.89 -23.04 13.76
CA LEU A 192 1.92 -22.42 14.66
C LEU A 192 0.51 -22.51 14.08
N THR A 193 -0.43 -22.92 14.93
CA THR A 193 -1.86 -22.85 14.59
C THR A 193 -2.56 -21.75 15.36
N TRP A 194 -3.70 -21.26 14.84
CA TRP A 194 -4.55 -20.31 15.57
C TRP A 194 -4.95 -20.86 16.95
N ASP A 195 -5.32 -22.12 17.02
CA ASP A 195 -5.71 -22.77 18.27
C ASP A 195 -4.57 -22.79 19.31
N PHE A 196 -3.34 -23.08 18.87
CA PHE A 196 -2.17 -23.05 19.76
C PHE A 196 -1.93 -21.64 20.31
N VAL A 197 -1.95 -20.63 19.43
CA VAL A 197 -1.76 -19.22 19.83
C VAL A 197 -2.84 -18.79 20.82
N TRP A 198 -4.11 -19.14 20.56
CA TRP A 198 -5.21 -18.84 21.49
C TRP A 198 -5.03 -19.53 22.84
N GLN A 199 -4.70 -20.82 22.88
CA GLN A 199 -4.51 -21.59 24.13
C GLN A 199 -3.39 -21.00 24.99
N VAL A 200 -2.23 -20.72 24.40
CA VAL A 200 -1.09 -20.14 25.13
C VAL A 200 -1.44 -18.73 25.62
N SER A 201 -2.09 -17.93 24.77
CA SER A 201 -2.47 -16.56 25.12
C SER A 201 -3.48 -16.50 26.27
N GLU A 202 -4.44 -17.42 26.34
CA GLU A 202 -5.39 -17.53 27.46
C GLU A 202 -4.70 -18.02 28.75
N ALA A 203 -3.81 -19.00 28.65
CA ALA A 203 -3.04 -19.47 29.78
C ALA A 203 -2.16 -18.38 30.41
N ALA A 204 -1.63 -17.49 29.57
CA ALA A 204 -0.81 -16.37 30.02
C ALA A 204 -1.56 -15.33 30.85
N MET A 205 -2.90 -15.31 30.82
CA MET A 205 -3.71 -14.35 31.56
C MET A 205 -3.80 -14.62 33.05
N GLU A 206 -3.19 -15.72 33.55
CA GLU A 206 -3.16 -16.06 34.98
C GLU A 206 -2.34 -15.03 35.78
N LYS A 207 -2.89 -14.59 36.92
CA LYS A 207 -2.28 -13.58 37.80
C LYS A 207 -1.97 -14.10 39.17
N GLU A 208 -0.94 -13.50 39.77
CA GLU A 208 -0.68 -13.58 41.19
C GLU A 208 -0.72 -12.14 41.76
N GLY A 209 -1.76 -11.85 42.55
CA GLY A 209 -2.08 -10.49 42.95
C GLY A 209 -2.48 -9.62 41.72
N ASP A 210 -1.76 -8.55 41.46
CA ASP A 210 -2.01 -7.63 40.37
C ASP A 210 -1.04 -7.78 39.17
N VAL A 211 -0.12 -8.75 39.22
CA VAL A 211 0.86 -9.06 38.16
C VAL A 211 0.55 -10.37 37.44
N PHE A 212 0.91 -10.47 36.17
CA PHE A 212 0.79 -11.72 35.43
C PHE A 212 1.91 -12.69 35.80
N LYS A 213 1.57 -13.96 36.01
CA LYS A 213 2.53 -14.98 36.47
C LYS A 213 3.67 -15.19 35.45
N VAL A 214 3.38 -15.11 34.17
CA VAL A 214 4.35 -15.39 33.12
C VAL A 214 5.49 -14.37 33.09
N ASN A 215 5.21 -13.07 33.26
CA ASN A 215 6.21 -12.00 33.16
C ASN A 215 6.44 -11.20 34.46
N GLY A 216 5.66 -11.40 35.51
CA GLY A 216 5.76 -10.65 36.76
C GLY A 216 5.38 -9.19 36.66
N GLN A 217 4.78 -8.76 35.54
CA GLN A 217 4.40 -7.37 35.26
C GLN A 217 2.89 -7.15 35.37
N LYS A 218 2.48 -5.88 35.49
CA LYS A 218 1.06 -5.47 35.49
C LYS A 218 0.46 -5.38 34.08
N VAL A 219 1.32 -5.38 33.05
CA VAL A 219 0.93 -5.29 31.65
C VAL A 219 1.32 -6.57 30.94
N LEU A 220 0.38 -7.14 30.22
CA LEU A 220 0.57 -8.25 29.29
C LEU A 220 -0.53 -8.20 28.24
N ILE A 221 -0.15 -8.30 27.00
CA ILE A 221 -1.02 -8.55 25.85
C ILE A 221 -0.40 -9.74 25.12
N PRO A 222 -0.82 -10.96 25.45
CA PRO A 222 -0.14 -12.16 24.97
C PRO A 222 -0.04 -12.25 23.46
N PHE A 223 -1.10 -11.84 22.74
CA PHE A 223 -1.14 -11.88 21.29
C PHE A 223 -1.53 -10.52 20.70
N ILE A 224 -0.68 -10.04 19.79
CA ILE A 224 -0.87 -8.80 19.03
C ILE A 224 -0.75 -9.12 17.55
N TYR A 225 -1.73 -8.69 16.77
CA TYR A 225 -1.66 -8.68 15.30
C TYR A 225 -1.76 -7.23 14.82
N LYS A 226 -0.71 -6.73 14.13
CA LYS A 226 -0.61 -5.31 13.78
C LYS A 226 -1.55 -4.91 12.66
N SER A 227 -1.51 -5.62 11.54
CA SER A 227 -2.33 -5.34 10.36
C SER A 227 -3.65 -6.11 10.44
N THR A 228 -4.66 -5.49 11.02
CA THR A 228 -5.96 -6.12 11.25
C THR A 228 -6.69 -6.49 9.96
N ASP A 229 -6.44 -5.75 8.87
CA ASP A 229 -6.90 -6.09 7.53
C ASP A 229 -6.27 -7.39 7.02
N ASN A 230 -4.95 -7.53 7.15
CA ASN A 230 -4.26 -8.76 6.79
C ASN A 230 -4.70 -9.94 7.65
N MET A 231 -4.92 -9.72 8.96
CA MET A 231 -5.44 -10.77 9.84
C MET A 231 -6.77 -11.35 9.32
N MET A 232 -7.71 -10.48 8.96
CA MET A 232 -9.00 -10.91 8.40
C MET A 232 -8.83 -11.63 7.08
N ILE A 233 -8.04 -11.06 6.17
CA ILE A 233 -7.79 -11.63 4.84
C ILE A 233 -7.09 -12.98 4.94
N GLN A 234 -6.07 -13.09 5.79
CA GLN A 234 -5.32 -14.32 6.04
C GLN A 234 -6.22 -15.44 6.58
N MET A 235 -7.05 -15.13 7.58
CA MET A 235 -7.99 -16.10 8.16
C MET A 235 -9.03 -16.57 7.14
N LEU A 236 -9.59 -15.65 6.33
CA LEU A 236 -10.54 -16.00 5.27
C LEU A 236 -9.89 -16.89 4.21
N HIS A 237 -8.69 -16.53 3.75
CA HIS A 237 -7.96 -17.30 2.75
C HIS A 237 -7.69 -18.73 3.23
N GLN A 238 -7.18 -18.90 4.44
CA GLN A 238 -6.88 -20.21 5.04
C GLN A 238 -8.14 -21.07 5.23
N LEU A 239 -9.30 -20.45 5.42
CA LEU A 239 -10.58 -21.14 5.52
C LEU A 239 -11.24 -21.40 4.16
N GLY A 240 -10.59 -21.03 3.05
CA GLY A 240 -11.16 -21.14 1.70
C GLY A 240 -12.42 -20.28 1.52
N ALA A 241 -12.55 -19.21 2.31
CA ALA A 241 -13.70 -18.33 2.25
C ALA A 241 -13.48 -17.19 1.27
N ASP A 242 -14.57 -16.74 0.65
CA ASP A 242 -14.53 -15.63 -0.31
C ASP A 242 -14.26 -14.31 0.40
N TYR A 243 -13.33 -13.52 -0.16
CA TYR A 243 -13.01 -12.17 0.27
C TYR A 243 -13.40 -11.15 -0.82
N SER A 244 -12.86 -11.31 -2.02
CA SER A 244 -13.16 -10.50 -3.20
C SER A 244 -12.56 -11.12 -4.47
N ASP A 245 -13.03 -10.65 -5.63
CA ASP A 245 -12.47 -11.01 -6.92
C ASP A 245 -12.15 -9.79 -7.80
N ALA A 246 -11.50 -10.02 -8.93
CA ALA A 246 -11.08 -8.98 -9.87
C ALA A 246 -12.27 -8.26 -10.56
N THR A 247 -13.48 -8.78 -10.46
CA THR A 247 -14.69 -8.11 -10.98
C THR A 247 -15.26 -7.07 -10.02
N GLY A 248 -14.72 -6.99 -8.80
CA GLY A 248 -15.22 -6.13 -7.72
C GLY A 248 -16.30 -6.78 -6.87
N HIS A 249 -16.49 -8.10 -7.01
CA HIS A 249 -17.33 -8.85 -6.06
C HIS A 249 -16.71 -8.79 -4.65
N ILE A 250 -17.55 -8.61 -3.65
CA ILE A 250 -17.16 -8.51 -2.23
C ILE A 250 -17.82 -9.62 -1.43
N GLY A 251 -17.03 -10.61 -1.01
CA GLY A 251 -17.42 -11.74 -0.17
C GLY A 251 -17.15 -11.55 1.33
N LEU A 252 -16.54 -10.43 1.72
CA LEU A 252 -16.11 -10.15 3.11
C LEU A 252 -17.22 -10.31 4.15
N PHE A 253 -18.47 -9.93 3.83
CA PHE A 253 -19.59 -9.88 4.81
C PHE A 253 -20.33 -11.21 4.90
N SER A 254 -19.63 -12.28 5.23
CA SER A 254 -20.09 -13.67 5.23
C SER A 254 -20.29 -14.23 6.65
N ASP A 255 -20.89 -15.43 6.74
CA ASP A 255 -20.97 -16.16 8.00
C ASP A 255 -19.60 -16.63 8.51
N THR A 256 -18.65 -16.89 7.61
CA THR A 256 -17.26 -17.20 7.99
C THR A 256 -16.62 -16.01 8.68
N THR A 257 -16.74 -14.80 8.12
CA THR A 257 -16.30 -13.56 8.77
C THR A 257 -16.96 -13.35 10.12
N ARG A 258 -18.27 -13.63 10.22
CA ARG A 258 -19.01 -13.57 11.50
C ARG A 258 -18.40 -14.48 12.55
N ASN A 259 -18.05 -15.72 12.19
CA ASN A 259 -17.42 -16.68 13.10
C ASN A 259 -16.01 -16.23 13.51
N ILE A 260 -15.21 -15.70 12.61
CA ILE A 260 -13.91 -15.09 12.92
C ILE A 260 -14.09 -13.96 13.94
N LEU A 261 -15.04 -13.05 13.71
CA LEU A 261 -15.28 -11.91 14.60
C LEU A 261 -15.73 -12.36 16.01
N LYS A 262 -16.54 -13.43 16.11
CA LYS A 262 -16.92 -14.02 17.42
C LYS A 262 -15.72 -14.63 18.14
N THR A 263 -14.82 -15.30 17.42
CA THR A 263 -13.58 -15.84 17.99
C THR A 263 -12.69 -14.72 18.50
N VAL A 264 -12.46 -13.69 17.69
CA VAL A 264 -11.70 -12.50 18.09
C VAL A 264 -12.32 -11.83 19.32
N ALA A 265 -13.66 -11.68 19.35
CA ALA A 265 -14.38 -11.11 20.48
C ALA A 265 -14.17 -11.92 21.78
N ALA A 266 -14.19 -13.25 21.70
CA ALA A 266 -13.97 -14.13 22.83
C ALA A 266 -12.59 -13.90 23.48
N HIS A 267 -11.53 -13.89 22.67
CA HIS A 267 -10.15 -13.69 23.15
C HIS A 267 -9.82 -12.23 23.52
N ALA A 268 -10.48 -11.26 22.88
CA ALA A 268 -10.39 -9.87 23.29
C ALA A 268 -11.11 -9.61 24.64
N LYS A 269 -12.14 -10.38 24.98
CA LYS A 269 -12.87 -10.28 26.24
C LYS A 269 -12.00 -10.71 27.44
N THR A 270 -11.21 -11.74 27.30
CA THR A 270 -10.23 -12.18 28.28
C THR A 270 -8.97 -11.32 28.32
N ARG A 271 -8.75 -10.49 27.29
CA ARG A 271 -7.55 -9.72 26.99
C ARG A 271 -6.36 -10.56 26.52
N ALA A 272 -6.59 -11.81 26.15
CA ALA A 272 -5.57 -12.66 25.53
C ALA A 272 -5.14 -12.12 24.15
N PHE A 273 -6.03 -11.35 23.49
CA PHE A 273 -5.78 -10.66 22.22
C PHE A 273 -6.05 -9.16 22.30
N SER A 274 -5.27 -8.39 21.57
CA SER A 274 -5.52 -6.96 21.37
C SER A 274 -4.99 -6.44 20.04
N THR A 275 -5.63 -5.37 19.58
CA THR A 275 -5.20 -4.53 18.46
C THR A 275 -4.83 -3.14 18.97
N PHE A 276 -4.04 -2.42 18.19
CA PHE A 276 -3.71 -1.03 18.44
C PHE A 276 -4.14 -0.17 17.24
N ALA A 277 -5.13 0.68 17.44
CA ALA A 277 -5.61 1.61 16.43
C ALA A 277 -4.61 2.76 16.14
N ILE A 278 -3.56 2.92 16.95
CA ILE A 278 -2.63 4.05 16.84
C ILE A 278 -1.20 3.52 16.98
N SER A 279 -0.44 3.61 15.90
CA SER A 279 1.04 3.64 15.77
C SER A 279 1.91 2.91 16.83
N SER A 280 1.38 2.01 17.62
CA SER A 280 2.17 1.20 18.54
C SER A 280 2.66 -0.04 17.82
N TYR A 281 3.97 -0.14 17.67
CA TYR A 281 4.57 -1.31 17.07
C TYR A 281 4.55 -2.49 18.06
N PRO A 282 4.16 -3.70 17.63
CA PRO A 282 4.20 -4.90 18.46
C PRO A 282 5.59 -5.15 19.07
N ALA A 283 6.64 -4.75 18.36
CA ALA A 283 8.02 -4.85 18.82
C ALA A 283 8.24 -4.25 20.21
N ASN A 284 7.66 -3.09 20.50
CA ASN A 284 7.83 -2.43 21.81
C ASN A 284 7.28 -3.29 22.96
N PHE A 285 6.14 -3.96 22.74
CA PHE A 285 5.56 -4.86 23.72
C PHE A 285 6.31 -6.18 23.80
N LEU A 286 6.72 -6.75 22.68
CA LEU A 286 7.51 -7.96 22.65
C LEU A 286 8.83 -7.76 23.39
N ASN A 287 9.59 -6.72 23.05
CA ASN A 287 10.91 -6.42 23.61
C ASN A 287 10.84 -6.04 25.09
N ALA A 288 9.74 -5.47 25.57
CA ALA A 288 9.48 -5.21 26.98
C ALA A 288 8.96 -6.44 27.76
N GLY A 289 8.91 -7.62 27.14
CA GLY A 289 8.35 -8.83 27.76
C GLY A 289 6.86 -8.72 28.09
N GLN A 290 6.13 -7.92 27.34
CA GLN A 290 4.68 -7.68 27.52
C GLN A 290 3.83 -8.31 26.42
N CYS A 291 4.44 -9.10 25.53
CA CYS A 291 3.81 -9.85 24.46
C CYS A 291 4.48 -11.22 24.33
N ILE A 292 3.73 -12.21 23.86
CA ILE A 292 4.25 -13.56 23.59
C ILE A 292 4.28 -13.80 22.07
N PHE A 293 3.19 -13.49 21.38
CA PHE A 293 3.04 -13.63 19.95
C PHE A 293 2.82 -12.24 19.32
N ALA A 294 3.77 -11.79 18.54
CA ALA A 294 3.67 -10.51 17.81
C ALA A 294 3.66 -10.78 16.31
N VAL A 295 2.53 -10.53 15.65
CA VAL A 295 2.47 -10.60 14.18
C VAL A 295 2.69 -9.22 13.59
N ASP A 296 3.72 -9.12 12.77
CA ASP A 296 4.07 -7.92 11.99
C ASP A 296 4.77 -8.34 10.68
N SER A 297 4.96 -7.38 9.79
CA SER A 297 5.71 -7.57 8.55
C SER A 297 7.13 -8.07 8.80
N THR A 298 7.63 -8.94 7.93
CA THR A 298 9.07 -9.29 7.89
C THR A 298 9.94 -8.05 7.70
N ALA A 299 9.43 -7.02 7.00
CA ALA A 299 10.09 -5.72 6.87
C ALA A 299 10.38 -5.01 8.21
N GLY A 300 9.65 -5.35 9.28
CA GLY A 300 9.89 -4.81 10.63
C GLY A 300 10.75 -5.70 11.52
N SER A 301 11.36 -6.75 11.00
CA SER A 301 12.09 -7.75 11.79
C SER A 301 13.33 -7.21 12.51
N THR A 302 13.92 -6.13 12.02
CA THR A 302 15.04 -5.42 12.69
C THR A 302 14.66 -4.76 14.02
N TRP A 303 13.37 -4.67 14.32
CA TRP A 303 12.84 -4.12 15.57
C TRP A 303 12.42 -5.19 16.56
N MET A 304 12.37 -6.47 16.15
CA MET A 304 11.82 -7.58 16.92
C MET A 304 12.89 -8.32 17.71
N GLY A 305 12.61 -8.53 19.02
CA GLY A 305 13.48 -9.30 19.90
C GLY A 305 14.37 -8.46 20.82
N SER A 306 14.89 -9.09 21.86
CA SER A 306 15.70 -8.44 22.92
C SER A 306 17.05 -7.87 22.42
N HIS A 307 17.56 -8.40 21.29
CA HIS A 307 18.81 -7.95 20.67
C HIS A 307 18.58 -7.18 19.35
N ALA A 308 17.37 -6.66 19.15
CA ALA A 308 17.04 -5.93 17.93
C ALA A 308 18.00 -4.73 17.71
N PRO A 309 18.55 -4.56 16.50
CA PRO A 309 19.44 -3.43 16.20
C PRO A 309 18.75 -2.08 16.30
N LEU A 310 17.46 -2.04 16.05
CA LEU A 310 16.63 -0.85 16.14
C LEU A 310 15.68 -1.00 17.32
N LEU A 311 15.74 -0.07 18.25
CA LEU A 311 14.91 -0.07 19.46
C LEU A 311 14.20 1.27 19.60
N ASP A 312 12.91 1.21 19.95
CA ASP A 312 12.06 2.36 20.25
C ASP A 312 11.60 2.37 21.73
N ILE A 313 12.31 1.62 22.58
CA ILE A 313 12.11 1.60 24.01
C ILE A 313 13.44 1.79 24.75
N SER A 314 13.40 2.23 25.99
CA SER A 314 14.61 2.41 26.81
C SER A 314 15.26 1.07 27.17
N ALA A 315 16.58 1.04 27.28
CA ALA A 315 17.33 -0.17 27.58
C ALA A 315 16.93 -0.84 28.91
N ASP A 316 16.48 -0.06 29.90
CA ASP A 316 16.00 -0.57 31.19
C ASP A 316 14.61 -1.21 31.12
N ALA A 317 13.89 -1.03 30.03
CA ALA A 317 12.61 -1.67 29.77
C ALA A 317 12.75 -2.99 28.98
N LEU A 318 13.92 -3.28 28.42
CA LEU A 318 14.18 -4.52 27.67
C LEU A 318 14.16 -5.74 28.58
N VAL A 319 13.63 -6.84 28.05
CA VAL A 319 13.64 -8.16 28.69
C VAL A 319 14.37 -9.14 27.77
N GLU A 320 15.32 -9.88 28.33
CA GLU A 320 16.06 -10.93 27.62
C GLU A 320 15.16 -12.16 27.42
N PHE A 321 15.09 -12.67 26.19
CA PHE A 321 14.42 -13.90 25.80
C PHE A 321 14.85 -14.36 24.41
N GLU A 322 14.65 -15.63 24.10
CA GLU A 322 14.84 -16.18 22.76
C GLU A 322 13.65 -15.82 21.88
N THR A 323 13.92 -15.13 20.76
CA THR A 323 12.91 -14.82 19.74
C THR A 323 12.97 -15.86 18.64
N VAL A 324 11.82 -16.49 18.31
CA VAL A 324 11.68 -17.43 17.19
C VAL A 324 10.73 -16.85 16.17
N VAL A 325 11.05 -17.01 14.88
CA VAL A 325 10.25 -16.51 13.76
C VAL A 325 9.47 -17.65 13.12
N TYR A 326 8.16 -17.47 13.00
CA TYR A 326 7.25 -18.42 12.38
C TYR A 326 6.45 -17.76 11.25
N PRO A 327 5.89 -18.54 10.30
CA PRO A 327 4.75 -18.08 9.52
C PRO A 327 3.64 -17.58 10.46
N VAL A 328 2.76 -16.72 9.96
CA VAL A 328 1.53 -16.37 10.68
C VAL A 328 0.78 -17.65 11.08
N PRO A 329 0.00 -17.65 12.19
CA PRO A 329 -0.73 -18.86 12.59
C PRO A 329 -1.59 -19.42 11.46
N GLN A 330 -1.65 -20.74 11.36
CA GLN A 330 -2.38 -21.47 10.31
C GLN A 330 -3.60 -22.18 10.90
N TYR A 331 -4.69 -22.33 10.13
CA TYR A 331 -5.78 -23.25 10.49
C TYR A 331 -5.41 -24.70 10.18
N ASP A 332 -4.67 -24.93 9.09
CA ASP A 332 -4.17 -26.23 8.67
C ASP A 332 -2.63 -26.20 8.60
N PRO A 333 -1.93 -26.92 9.50
CA PRO A 333 -0.47 -26.94 9.51
C PRO A 333 0.15 -27.65 8.31
N GLU A 334 -0.61 -28.43 7.54
CA GLU A 334 -0.14 -29.12 6.35
C GLU A 334 -0.18 -28.20 5.09
N HIS A 335 -0.97 -27.11 5.15
CA HIS A 335 -1.17 -26.17 4.06
C HIS A 335 -0.85 -24.75 4.49
N ILE A 336 0.45 -24.44 4.58
CA ILE A 336 0.91 -23.09 4.93
C ILE A 336 0.53 -22.13 3.80
N SER A 337 -0.07 -20.99 4.19
CA SER A 337 -0.27 -19.85 3.28
C SER A 337 0.05 -18.55 4.00
N MET A 338 0.64 -17.60 3.28
CA MET A 338 1.06 -16.30 3.79
C MET A 338 0.68 -15.20 2.82
N ILE A 339 0.20 -14.08 3.35
CA ILE A 339 -0.09 -12.94 2.49
C ILE A 339 1.20 -12.31 1.99
N SER A 340 1.35 -12.18 0.65
CA SER A 340 2.42 -11.39 0.06
C SER A 340 2.09 -9.91 0.23
N GLN A 341 3.09 -9.11 0.56
CA GLN A 341 2.97 -7.67 0.67
C GLN A 341 4.28 -6.97 0.32
N GLY A 342 4.20 -5.70 0.10
CA GLY A 342 5.36 -4.88 -0.20
C GLY A 342 5.04 -3.81 -1.25
N PRO A 343 5.87 -2.77 -1.30
CA PRO A 343 5.64 -1.67 -2.22
C PRO A 343 5.98 -2.03 -3.66
N SER A 344 5.26 -1.38 -4.56
CA SER A 344 5.48 -1.44 -6.01
C SER A 344 5.73 -0.04 -6.55
N MET A 345 6.36 0.06 -7.71
CA MET A 345 6.63 1.30 -8.42
C MET A 345 5.55 1.55 -9.48
N CYS A 346 4.91 2.72 -9.41
CA CYS A 346 3.91 3.18 -10.37
C CYS A 346 4.50 4.28 -11.25
N LEU A 347 4.33 4.16 -12.57
CA LEU A 347 4.76 5.14 -13.58
C LEU A 347 3.57 5.98 -14.03
N PHE A 348 3.67 7.29 -13.88
CA PHE A 348 2.63 8.22 -14.31
C PHE A 348 2.89 8.77 -15.70
N ASN A 349 1.81 8.88 -16.47
CA ASN A 349 1.85 9.46 -17.79
C ASN A 349 2.06 10.99 -17.74
N LYS A 350 2.83 11.50 -18.69
CA LYS A 350 3.15 12.91 -18.87
C LYS A 350 2.81 13.37 -20.27
N GLU A 351 2.71 14.68 -20.47
CA GLU A 351 2.47 15.25 -21.81
C GLU A 351 3.66 14.98 -22.77
N ASP A 352 4.88 14.92 -22.22
CA ASP A 352 6.08 14.61 -22.97
C ASP A 352 6.46 13.12 -22.81
N PRO A 353 6.36 12.30 -23.85
CA PRO A 353 6.73 10.89 -23.77
C PRO A 353 8.22 10.65 -23.48
N GLN A 354 9.08 11.62 -23.74
CA GLN A 354 10.50 11.56 -23.37
C GLN A 354 10.69 11.62 -21.84
N GLU A 355 9.89 12.43 -21.16
CA GLU A 355 9.88 12.49 -19.69
C GLU A 355 9.42 11.15 -19.08
N VAL A 356 8.44 10.47 -19.70
CA VAL A 356 8.00 9.14 -19.30
C VAL A 356 9.11 8.11 -19.51
N LEU A 357 9.82 8.16 -20.65
CA LEU A 357 10.96 7.27 -20.91
C LEU A 357 12.09 7.49 -19.90
N ALA A 358 12.43 8.74 -19.59
CA ALA A 358 13.43 9.06 -18.56
C ALA A 358 13.03 8.49 -17.19
N SER A 359 11.74 8.58 -16.84
CA SER A 359 11.18 8.04 -15.60
C SER A 359 11.21 6.51 -15.57
N TRP A 360 10.93 5.86 -16.69
CA TRP A 360 11.02 4.42 -16.85
C TRP A 360 12.44 3.89 -16.69
N LEU A 361 13.44 4.59 -17.22
CA LEU A 361 14.85 4.24 -17.03
C LEU A 361 15.25 4.30 -15.54
N PHE A 362 14.77 5.33 -14.81
CA PHE A 362 15.02 5.41 -13.38
C PHE A 362 14.34 4.27 -12.61
N MET A 363 13.10 3.89 -12.97
CA MET A 363 12.43 2.73 -12.37
C MET A 363 13.22 1.43 -12.58
N GLN A 364 13.77 1.22 -13.78
CA GLN A 364 14.62 0.06 -14.04
C GLN A 364 15.91 0.10 -13.21
N TYR A 365 16.49 1.29 -12.99
CA TYR A 365 17.69 1.44 -12.19
C TYR A 365 17.49 0.99 -10.73
N LEU A 366 16.31 1.27 -10.18
CA LEU A 366 15.92 0.81 -8.84
C LEU A 366 15.80 -0.73 -8.73
N LEU A 367 15.76 -1.44 -9.85
CA LEU A 367 15.71 -2.92 -9.90
C LEU A 367 17.08 -3.57 -10.14
N THR A 368 18.16 -2.79 -10.28
CA THR A 368 19.51 -3.34 -10.40
C THR A 368 19.90 -4.14 -9.15
N ASP A 369 20.70 -5.17 -9.31
CA ASP A 369 21.09 -6.07 -8.22
C ASP A 369 21.68 -5.29 -7.04
N GLY A 370 22.57 -4.33 -7.28
CA GLY A 370 23.17 -3.52 -6.24
C GLY A 370 22.15 -2.76 -5.39
N ILE A 371 21.17 -2.11 -6.01
CA ILE A 371 20.12 -1.36 -5.30
C ILE A 371 19.14 -2.31 -4.59
N GLN A 372 18.76 -3.42 -5.22
CA GLN A 372 17.89 -4.42 -4.64
C GLN A 372 18.50 -5.04 -3.37
N ILE A 373 19.78 -5.42 -3.41
CA ILE A 373 20.51 -5.98 -2.28
C ILE A 373 20.70 -4.93 -1.19
N ALA A 374 21.17 -3.73 -1.56
CA ALA A 374 21.38 -2.66 -0.60
C ALA A 374 20.11 -2.28 0.16
N TYR A 375 18.97 -2.20 -0.54
CA TYR A 375 17.70 -1.86 0.11
C TYR A 375 17.17 -3.00 0.98
N SER A 376 17.15 -4.24 0.46
CA SER A 376 16.68 -5.41 1.22
C SER A 376 17.49 -5.65 2.49
N SER A 377 18.79 -5.38 2.45
CA SER A 377 19.68 -5.53 3.62
C SER A 377 19.40 -4.54 4.75
N THR A 378 18.67 -3.45 4.49
CA THR A 378 18.31 -2.47 5.54
C THR A 378 17.29 -3.00 6.54
N GLU A 379 16.40 -3.89 6.09
CA GLU A 379 15.32 -4.51 6.88
C GLU A 379 15.03 -5.93 6.35
N GLY A 380 13.94 -6.55 6.80
CA GLY A 380 13.54 -7.91 6.39
C GLY A 380 12.76 -7.98 5.07
N TYR A 381 13.16 -7.20 4.07
CA TYR A 381 12.69 -7.31 2.70
C TYR A 381 13.49 -8.33 1.90
N VAL A 382 12.91 -8.82 0.81
CA VAL A 382 13.62 -9.63 -0.19
C VAL A 382 13.66 -8.91 -1.54
N PRO A 383 14.74 -9.08 -2.34
CA PRO A 383 14.80 -8.59 -3.70
C PRO A 383 13.69 -9.19 -4.56
N VAL A 384 13.17 -8.42 -5.51
CA VAL A 384 12.06 -8.85 -6.39
C VAL A 384 12.52 -9.51 -7.68
N THR A 385 13.84 -9.62 -7.88
CA THR A 385 14.42 -10.26 -9.05
C THR A 385 15.16 -11.54 -8.65
N ALA A 386 14.92 -12.62 -9.38
CA ALA A 386 15.63 -13.87 -9.19
C ALA A 386 17.15 -13.73 -9.50
N LYS A 387 17.51 -12.73 -10.33
CA LYS A 387 18.90 -12.36 -10.59
C LYS A 387 19.59 -11.87 -9.31
N ALA A 388 19.03 -10.86 -8.64
CA ALA A 388 19.57 -10.35 -7.38
C ALA A 388 19.55 -11.43 -6.28
N GLN A 389 18.48 -12.21 -6.15
CA GLN A 389 18.38 -13.28 -5.15
C GLN A 389 19.47 -14.36 -5.32
N ARG A 390 19.90 -14.65 -6.56
CA ARG A 390 20.92 -15.66 -6.86
C ARG A 390 22.32 -15.07 -6.99
N SER A 391 22.50 -13.77 -6.90
CA SER A 391 23.81 -13.13 -7.00
C SER A 391 24.74 -13.60 -5.88
N GLU A 392 26.03 -13.62 -6.15
CA GLU A 392 27.07 -13.99 -5.16
C GLU A 392 27.00 -13.07 -3.94
N ASP A 393 26.81 -11.76 -4.15
CA ASP A 393 26.72 -10.76 -3.08
C ASP A 393 25.53 -11.02 -2.14
N TYR A 394 24.35 -11.37 -2.69
CA TYR A 394 23.19 -11.65 -1.85
C TYR A 394 23.31 -12.98 -1.12
N GLN A 395 23.88 -14.01 -1.77
CA GLN A 395 24.13 -15.30 -1.14
C GLN A 395 25.20 -15.19 -0.04
N ASP A 396 26.25 -14.37 -0.25
CA ASP A 396 27.23 -14.05 0.79
C ASP A 396 26.57 -13.34 1.97
N TYR A 397 25.68 -12.37 1.70
CA TYR A 397 24.90 -11.71 2.75
C TYR A 397 24.06 -12.71 3.55
N LEU A 398 23.29 -13.59 2.90
CA LEU A 398 22.47 -14.61 3.59
C LEU A 398 23.32 -15.60 4.39
N SER A 399 24.51 -15.94 3.91
CA SER A 399 25.41 -16.90 4.58
C SER A 399 25.97 -16.43 5.93
N LYS A 400 25.88 -15.11 6.20
CA LYS A 400 26.37 -14.47 7.43
C LYS A 400 25.30 -14.32 8.51
N ALA A 401 24.15 -14.96 8.35
CA ALA A 401 23.06 -14.93 9.31
C ALA A 401 23.56 -15.25 10.74
N GLY A 402 23.18 -14.41 11.71
CA GLY A 402 23.57 -14.55 13.12
C GLY A 402 25.00 -14.10 13.43
N SER A 403 25.71 -13.42 12.51
CA SER A 403 26.96 -12.72 12.83
C SER A 403 26.71 -11.58 13.81
N ASP A 404 27.75 -11.19 14.56
CA ASP A 404 27.71 -10.12 15.58
C ASP A 404 27.63 -8.71 14.97
N ASP A 405 26.75 -8.50 13.97
CA ASP A 405 26.50 -7.20 13.37
C ASP A 405 25.02 -6.99 13.03
N ASP A 406 24.59 -5.74 13.02
CA ASP A 406 23.19 -5.34 12.81
C ASP A 406 22.64 -5.78 11.44
N ALA A 407 23.51 -5.88 10.42
CA ALA A 407 23.12 -6.25 9.08
C ALA A 407 22.70 -7.72 8.99
N HIS A 408 23.27 -8.59 9.83
CA HIS A 408 23.04 -10.03 9.84
C HIS A 408 22.30 -10.51 11.11
N TYR A 409 21.58 -9.61 11.79
CA TYR A 409 20.79 -9.94 12.97
C TYR A 409 19.90 -11.17 12.73
N SER A 410 20.00 -12.19 13.60
CA SER A 410 19.40 -13.51 13.38
C SER A 410 17.89 -13.45 13.09
N VAL A 411 17.12 -12.75 13.91
CA VAL A 411 15.65 -12.64 13.75
C VAL A 411 15.28 -11.99 12.41
N LYS A 412 16.07 -11.01 11.95
CA LYS A 412 15.88 -10.42 10.61
C LYS A 412 16.17 -11.45 9.52
N MET A 413 17.26 -12.18 9.65
CA MET A 413 17.65 -13.18 8.65
C MET A 413 16.67 -14.36 8.60
N ASP A 414 16.13 -14.79 9.75
CA ASP A 414 15.07 -15.80 9.82
C ASP A 414 13.80 -15.32 9.11
N ALA A 415 13.43 -14.06 9.29
CA ALA A 415 12.27 -13.46 8.62
C ALA A 415 12.47 -13.33 7.09
N VAL A 416 13.70 -13.02 6.63
CA VAL A 416 14.07 -13.00 5.21
C VAL A 416 13.97 -14.41 4.62
N ASN A 417 14.58 -15.41 5.27
CA ASN A 417 14.57 -16.80 4.83
C ASN A 417 13.15 -17.37 4.83
N LEU A 418 12.31 -17.00 5.81
CA LEU A 418 10.91 -17.40 5.84
C LEU A 418 10.18 -17.08 4.53
N LEU A 419 10.37 -15.89 3.97
CA LEU A 419 9.75 -15.52 2.70
C LEU A 419 10.43 -16.20 1.51
N LEU A 420 11.77 -16.23 1.47
CA LEU A 420 12.51 -16.85 0.36
C LEU A 420 12.16 -18.33 0.20
N ASP A 421 12.06 -19.07 1.31
CA ASP A 421 11.78 -20.50 1.34
C ASP A 421 10.29 -20.84 1.06
N ASN A 422 9.40 -19.84 1.14
CA ASN A 422 7.96 -20.04 1.02
C ASN A 422 7.31 -19.06 0.01
N THR A 423 8.06 -18.54 -0.95
CA THR A 423 7.52 -17.61 -1.95
C THR A 423 6.34 -18.22 -2.72
N ASP A 424 6.41 -19.51 -3.04
CA ASP A 424 5.36 -20.29 -3.72
C ASP A 424 4.10 -20.53 -2.86
N LYS A 425 4.19 -20.30 -1.54
CA LYS A 425 3.07 -20.40 -0.60
C LYS A 425 2.45 -19.03 -0.25
N THR A 426 2.89 -18.00 -0.95
CA THR A 426 2.32 -16.67 -0.78
C THR A 426 1.06 -16.50 -1.64
N PHE A 427 0.15 -15.67 -1.17
CA PHE A 427 -1.05 -15.28 -1.91
C PHE A 427 -1.26 -13.77 -1.87
N THR A 428 -2.05 -13.27 -2.80
CA THR A 428 -2.45 -11.86 -2.90
C THR A 428 -3.96 -11.74 -3.00
N THR A 429 -4.48 -10.57 -2.67
CA THR A 429 -5.89 -10.25 -2.90
C THR A 429 -6.10 -9.69 -4.30
N ALA A 430 -7.29 -9.85 -4.85
CA ALA A 430 -7.65 -9.24 -6.11
C ALA A 430 -7.58 -7.71 -6.03
N VAL A 431 -7.02 -7.08 -7.07
CA VAL A 431 -6.86 -5.64 -7.21
C VAL A 431 -7.95 -5.11 -8.14
N PHE A 432 -8.74 -4.15 -7.66
CA PHE A 432 -9.80 -3.47 -8.39
C PHE A 432 -10.07 -2.08 -7.81
N ASN A 433 -10.80 -1.24 -8.52
CA ASN A 433 -11.18 0.07 -8.00
C ASN A 433 -12.07 -0.08 -6.75
N GLY A 434 -11.51 0.18 -5.58
CA GLY A 434 -12.15 0.03 -4.27
C GLY A 434 -11.51 -1.04 -3.38
N SER A 435 -10.56 -1.84 -3.88
CA SER A 435 -9.86 -2.86 -3.07
C SER A 435 -9.16 -2.25 -1.84
N ALA A 436 -8.57 -1.05 -1.94
CA ALA A 436 -8.02 -0.32 -0.79
C ALA A 436 -9.09 -0.01 0.28
N SER A 437 -10.29 0.39 -0.12
CA SER A 437 -11.41 0.62 0.79
C SER A 437 -11.90 -0.68 1.44
N LEU A 438 -11.92 -1.77 0.68
CA LEU A 438 -12.28 -3.09 1.19
C LEU A 438 -11.28 -3.61 2.22
N ARG A 439 -9.97 -3.39 2.01
CA ARG A 439 -8.94 -3.73 3.01
C ARG A 439 -9.16 -2.97 4.31
N ASN A 440 -9.39 -1.66 4.22
CA ASN A 440 -9.69 -0.84 5.41
C ASN A 440 -10.94 -1.35 6.13
N ALA A 441 -11.98 -1.75 5.40
CA ALA A 441 -13.19 -2.33 5.96
C ALA A 441 -12.91 -3.66 6.70
N ALA A 442 -12.08 -4.52 6.14
CA ALA A 442 -11.68 -5.79 6.76
C ALA A 442 -10.98 -5.55 8.10
N GLY A 443 -10.06 -4.59 8.15
CA GLY A 443 -9.37 -4.20 9.38
C GLY A 443 -10.30 -3.59 10.42
N GLU A 444 -11.19 -2.68 10.02
CA GLU A 444 -12.15 -2.03 10.91
C GLU A 444 -13.08 -3.03 11.61
N LEU A 445 -13.50 -4.11 10.92
CA LEU A 445 -14.30 -5.18 11.55
C LEU A 445 -13.61 -5.79 12.76
N ILE A 446 -12.33 -6.14 12.66
CA ILE A 446 -11.53 -6.69 13.77
C ILE A 446 -11.37 -5.65 14.88
N GLU A 447 -11.04 -4.42 14.51
CA GLU A 447 -10.82 -3.35 15.48
C GLU A 447 -12.08 -2.99 16.25
N ASP A 448 -13.21 -2.84 15.57
CA ASP A 448 -14.47 -2.43 16.21
C ASP A 448 -15.03 -3.51 17.14
N VAL A 449 -14.90 -4.78 16.76
CA VAL A 449 -15.21 -5.89 17.65
C VAL A 449 -14.32 -5.84 18.90
N THR A 450 -13.01 -5.72 18.75
CA THR A 450 -12.05 -5.63 19.84
C THR A 450 -12.33 -4.42 20.76
N LYS A 451 -12.54 -3.23 20.18
CA LYS A 451 -12.91 -1.99 20.90
C LYS A 451 -14.23 -2.13 21.64
N SER A 452 -15.24 -2.77 21.02
CA SER A 452 -16.57 -2.93 21.62
C SER A 452 -16.56 -3.85 22.82
N VAL A 453 -15.86 -4.97 22.72
CA VAL A 453 -15.69 -5.89 23.86
C VAL A 453 -14.97 -5.21 25.04
N ARG A 454 -13.92 -4.42 24.76
CA ARG A 454 -13.23 -3.63 25.80
C ARG A 454 -14.16 -2.63 26.49
N ARG A 455 -15.14 -2.08 25.76
CA ARG A 455 -16.20 -1.21 26.28
C ARG A 455 -17.36 -1.97 26.91
N LYS A 456 -17.19 -3.29 27.13
CA LYS A 456 -18.19 -4.19 27.73
C LYS A 456 -19.49 -4.32 26.94
N LYS A 457 -19.44 -4.09 25.62
CA LYS A 457 -20.57 -4.37 24.73
C LYS A 457 -20.60 -5.88 24.43
N THR A 458 -21.80 -6.43 24.28
CA THR A 458 -21.98 -7.79 23.77
C THR A 458 -21.79 -7.80 22.26
N VAL A 459 -20.98 -8.73 21.76
CA VAL A 459 -20.76 -8.98 20.34
C VAL A 459 -21.51 -10.26 19.99
N ASP A 460 -22.76 -10.11 19.58
CA ASP A 460 -23.65 -11.16 19.12
C ASP A 460 -23.99 -10.98 17.62
N ASP A 461 -24.89 -11.79 17.10
CA ASP A 461 -25.25 -11.77 15.68
C ASP A 461 -25.89 -10.44 15.26
N ASP A 462 -26.70 -9.85 16.12
CA ASP A 462 -27.35 -8.56 15.84
C ASP A 462 -26.32 -7.45 15.80
N PHE A 463 -25.36 -7.44 16.74
CA PHE A 463 -24.25 -6.50 16.75
C PHE A 463 -23.42 -6.61 15.46
N ILE A 464 -23.03 -7.84 15.05
CA ILE A 464 -22.22 -8.04 13.85
C ILE A 464 -22.99 -7.65 12.59
N THR A 465 -24.28 -7.91 12.53
CA THR A 465 -25.13 -7.50 11.40
C THR A 465 -25.20 -5.98 11.28
N ALA A 466 -25.35 -5.26 12.39
CA ALA A 466 -25.31 -3.80 12.40
C ALA A 466 -23.91 -3.29 12.00
N LEU A 467 -22.85 -3.90 12.54
CA LEU A 467 -21.46 -3.55 12.18
C LEU A 467 -21.18 -3.72 10.69
N TYR A 468 -21.68 -4.78 10.05
CA TYR A 468 -21.55 -4.98 8.60
C TYR A 468 -22.18 -3.83 7.82
N ALA A 469 -23.39 -3.42 8.18
CA ALA A 469 -24.07 -2.31 7.53
C ALA A 469 -23.33 -0.97 7.71
N ASP A 470 -22.82 -0.72 8.92
CA ASP A 470 -22.06 0.50 9.23
C ASP A 470 -20.76 0.55 8.44
N VAL A 471 -19.99 -0.54 8.39
CA VAL A 471 -18.70 -0.63 7.68
C VAL A 471 -18.91 -0.55 6.15
N GLN A 472 -19.94 -1.24 5.60
CA GLN A 472 -20.28 -1.12 4.18
C GLN A 472 -20.58 0.32 3.78
N SER A 473 -21.34 1.03 4.61
CA SER A 473 -21.70 2.44 4.37
C SER A 473 -20.49 3.35 4.52
N LEU A 474 -19.67 3.16 5.56
CA LEU A 474 -18.48 3.98 5.86
C LEU A 474 -17.49 3.97 4.69
N TYR A 475 -17.22 2.80 4.14
CA TYR A 475 -16.27 2.60 3.05
C TYR A 475 -16.91 2.61 1.66
N ARG A 476 -18.23 2.89 1.57
CA ARG A 476 -19.01 2.97 0.32
C ARG A 476 -18.90 1.71 -0.55
N LEU A 477 -18.86 0.55 0.08
CA LEU A 477 -18.65 -0.72 -0.62
C LEU A 477 -19.88 -1.13 -1.45
N ASP A 478 -21.07 -0.68 -1.07
CA ASP A 478 -22.31 -0.80 -1.85
C ASP A 478 -22.24 -0.10 -3.22
N GLN A 479 -21.46 0.99 -3.32
CA GLN A 479 -21.28 1.73 -4.58
C GLN A 479 -20.25 1.04 -5.50
N ILE A 480 -19.30 0.28 -4.95
CA ILE A 480 -18.30 -0.46 -5.71
C ILE A 480 -18.95 -1.59 -6.51
N GLN A 481 -19.85 -2.34 -5.89
CA GLN A 481 -20.59 -3.42 -6.54
C GLN A 481 -21.47 -2.94 -7.70
N GLN A 482 -21.91 -1.68 -7.66
CA GLN A 482 -22.73 -1.09 -8.72
C GLN A 482 -21.90 -0.50 -9.86
N SER A 483 -20.63 -0.19 -9.64
CA SER A 483 -19.75 0.44 -10.63
C SER A 483 -18.93 -0.54 -11.49
N GLY A 484 -19.07 -1.84 -11.27
CA GLY A 484 -18.47 -2.86 -12.12
C GLY A 484 -19.06 -2.83 -13.52
N ALA A 485 -18.33 -2.25 -14.47
CA ALA A 485 -18.57 -2.29 -15.91
C ALA A 485 -19.55 -1.30 -16.57
N ALA A 486 -19.88 -0.17 -15.95
CA ALA A 486 -20.55 0.90 -16.72
C ALA A 486 -19.94 2.25 -16.37
N SER A 487 -19.71 3.09 -17.40
CA SER A 487 -19.40 4.50 -17.21
C SER A 487 -20.30 5.07 -16.12
N ARG A 488 -19.71 5.80 -15.16
CA ARG A 488 -20.46 6.46 -14.08
C ARG A 488 -21.64 7.20 -14.68
N ASP A 489 -22.82 6.59 -14.71
CA ASP A 489 -24.05 7.33 -14.89
C ASP A 489 -24.26 8.12 -13.59
N LEU A 490 -23.84 9.38 -13.62
CA LEU A 490 -24.00 10.30 -12.49
C LEU A 490 -25.47 10.64 -12.24
N GLY A 491 -26.37 9.99 -12.98
CA GLY A 491 -27.79 10.32 -12.98
C GLY A 491 -28.09 11.65 -13.67
N PRO A 492 -29.35 12.04 -13.73
CA PRO A 492 -29.75 13.34 -14.28
C PRO A 492 -29.17 14.47 -13.43
N LEU A 493 -28.74 15.54 -14.11
CA LEU A 493 -28.24 16.75 -13.44
C LEU A 493 -29.20 17.21 -12.34
N PRO A 494 -28.70 17.58 -11.14
CA PRO A 494 -29.52 18.16 -10.08
C PRO A 494 -30.37 19.33 -10.61
N ALA A 495 -31.57 19.48 -10.11
CA ALA A 495 -32.52 20.53 -10.57
C ALA A 495 -31.91 21.94 -10.44
N GLU A 496 -31.08 22.17 -9.41
CA GLU A 496 -30.35 23.41 -9.19
C GLU A 496 -29.32 23.68 -10.29
N SER A 497 -28.62 22.65 -10.75
CA SER A 497 -27.65 22.76 -11.86
C SER A 497 -28.35 23.07 -13.18
N ILE A 498 -29.49 22.43 -13.45
CA ILE A 498 -30.32 22.71 -14.63
C ILE A 498 -30.84 24.15 -14.58
N ALA A 499 -31.34 24.62 -13.43
CA ALA A 499 -31.79 25.98 -13.26
C ALA A 499 -30.67 27.01 -13.47
N LEU A 500 -29.47 26.72 -13.01
CA LEU A 500 -28.29 27.56 -13.16
C LEU A 500 -27.86 27.66 -14.64
N LEU A 501 -27.81 26.53 -15.34
CA LEU A 501 -27.51 26.47 -16.78
C LEU A 501 -28.56 27.20 -17.63
N ALA A 502 -29.87 27.04 -17.31
CA ALA A 502 -30.96 27.74 -17.98
C ALA A 502 -30.83 29.26 -17.77
N THR A 503 -30.57 29.71 -16.54
CA THR A 503 -30.37 31.12 -16.21
C THR A 503 -29.19 31.72 -16.98
N LEU A 504 -28.07 30.97 -17.04
CA LEU A 504 -26.88 31.34 -17.80
C LEU A 504 -27.22 31.49 -19.30
N GLY A 505 -27.95 30.52 -19.88
CA GLY A 505 -28.41 30.57 -21.27
C GLY A 505 -29.25 31.81 -21.57
N ILE A 506 -30.21 32.14 -20.69
CA ILE A 506 -31.06 33.33 -20.81
C ILE A 506 -30.20 34.62 -20.77
N CYS A 507 -29.23 34.69 -19.88
CA CYS A 507 -28.30 35.84 -19.80
C CYS A 507 -27.51 36.00 -21.12
N TRP A 508 -27.00 34.91 -21.68
CA TRP A 508 -26.29 34.96 -22.97
C TRP A 508 -27.16 35.42 -24.13
N VAL A 509 -28.40 34.92 -24.22
CA VAL A 509 -29.40 35.37 -25.24
C VAL A 509 -29.67 36.85 -25.09
N GLY A 510 -29.82 37.35 -23.85
CA GLY A 510 -30.01 38.78 -23.56
C GLY A 510 -28.84 39.64 -24.01
N ILE A 511 -27.60 39.18 -23.76
CA ILE A 511 -26.36 39.86 -24.16
C ILE A 511 -26.23 39.91 -25.69
N LEU A 512 -26.42 38.78 -26.36
CA LEU A 512 -26.35 38.69 -27.83
C LEU A 512 -27.41 39.57 -28.49
N GLY A 513 -28.68 39.56 -27.95
CA GLY A 513 -29.73 40.44 -28.39
C GLY A 513 -29.41 41.92 -28.23
N TYR A 514 -28.83 42.31 -27.08
CA TYR A 514 -28.41 43.68 -26.84
C TYR A 514 -27.27 44.13 -27.82
N LEU A 515 -26.30 43.27 -28.07
CA LEU A 515 -25.23 43.55 -29.04
C LEU A 515 -25.73 43.68 -30.46
N ALA A 516 -26.64 42.78 -30.87
CA ALA A 516 -27.26 42.82 -32.20
C ALA A 516 -28.08 44.11 -32.40
N VAL A 517 -28.91 44.52 -31.44
CA VAL A 517 -29.67 45.79 -31.49
C VAL A 517 -28.71 46.99 -31.53
N GLY A 518 -27.59 46.93 -30.76
CA GLY A 518 -26.53 47.93 -30.78
C GLY A 518 -25.86 48.09 -32.15
N ALA A 519 -25.56 46.97 -32.81
CA ALA A 519 -24.97 46.93 -34.15
C ALA A 519 -25.92 47.48 -35.21
N VAL A 520 -27.19 47.10 -35.17
CA VAL A 520 -28.23 47.61 -36.10
C VAL A 520 -28.44 49.12 -35.93
N LYS A 521 -28.47 49.62 -34.68
CA LYS A 521 -28.58 51.08 -34.40
C LYS A 521 -27.32 51.84 -34.87
N LYS A 522 -26.15 51.26 -34.79
CA LYS A 522 -24.90 51.86 -35.27
C LYS A 522 -24.89 51.94 -36.81
N LYS A 523 -25.34 50.88 -37.51
CA LYS A 523 -25.44 50.84 -38.95
C LYS A 523 -26.41 51.90 -39.47
N ARG A 524 -27.60 52.00 -38.87
CA ARG A 524 -28.59 53.04 -39.22
C ARG A 524 -28.16 54.50 -38.94
N ARG A 525 -27.15 54.71 -38.06
CA ARG A 525 -26.57 56.05 -37.80
C ARG A 525 -25.43 56.39 -38.77
N SER A 526 -24.81 55.42 -39.44
CA SER A 526 -23.77 55.64 -40.46
C SER A 526 -24.33 55.79 -41.88
N GLU A 527 -25.62 55.48 -42.05
CA GLU A 527 -26.37 55.62 -43.30
C GLU A 527 -27.22 56.90 -43.34
N LYS A 528 -27.21 57.72 -42.29
CA LYS A 528 -27.74 59.11 -42.23
C LYS A 528 -26.55 60.10 -42.11
#